data_da732d88e3bb9c955dd489fefea9467c
#
_entry.id   da732d88e3bb9c955dd489fefea9467c
#
_cell.length_a   1.000
_cell.length_b   1.000
_cell.length_c   1.000
_cell.angle_alpha   90.00
_cell.angle_beta   90.00
_cell.angle_gamma   90.00
#
_symmetry.space_group_name_H-M   'P 1'
#
loop_
_entity.id
_entity.type
_entity.pdbx_description
1 polymer ?
#
loop_
_entity_poly.entity_id
_entity_poly.type
_entity_poly.pdbx_seq_one_letter_code
_entity_poly.pdbx_strand_id
1 'polypeptide(L)'
;MSQAPSSSAGSSPAAPSSSPLPEELAAALKRDAAGLVAAVVQQYDTNEVLMLGWMDDEALHRTMTTGRVTFYSRSRQEYWRKGDTSGHVQWVKSVAMDCDGDALLVRVDQVGAACHTGTRTCFDGRDLDVVAGHAG
;
A
#
# COMPACT_ATOMS: atom_id res chain seq x y z
N MET A 1 -11.81 10.44 25.68
CA MET A 1 -11.66 10.85 25.03
C MET A 1 -11.64 11.43 24.42
N SER A 2 -11.87 11.64 24.67
CA SER A 2 -11.83 12.27 23.88
C SER A 2 -11.82 12.81 23.29
N GLN A 3 -12.03 13.12 22.98
CA GLN A 3 -11.99 13.71 22.13
C GLN A 3 -12.15 14.46 21.69
N ALA A 4 -12.40 14.84 21.85
CA ALA A 4 -12.49 15.60 21.15
C ALA A 4 -12.53 16.11 20.54
N PRO A 5 -12.66 16.36 20.48
CA PRO A 5 -12.75 16.94 19.52
C PRO A 5 -12.53 17.39 18.80
N SER A 6 -12.79 17.57 18.82
CA SER A 6 -12.58 18.07 17.98
C SER A 6 -12.39 18.46 17.36
N SER A 7 -12.52 18.57 17.46
CA SER A 7 -12.25 19.04 16.68
C SER A 7 -11.95 19.37 16.01
N SER A 8 -12.10 19.54 16.15
CA SER A 8 -11.73 19.95 15.33
C SER A 8 -11.45 20.07 14.64
N ALA A 9 -11.80 20.28 14.74
CA ALA A 9 -11.52 20.46 14.01
C ALA A 9 -11.16 20.56 13.19
N GLY A 10 -11.60 20.49 13.01
CA GLY A 10 -11.33 20.44 11.86
C GLY A 10 -10.46 20.80 11.45
N SER A 11 -10.65 21.03 11.63
CA SER A 11 -9.73 21.40 11.17
C SER A 11 -8.90 20.91 10.40
N SER A 12 -8.48 20.53 10.67
CA SER A 12 -7.37 20.06 9.95
C SER A 12 -7.80 19.05 8.92
N PRO A 13 -7.43 19.24 7.67
CA PRO A 13 -7.69 18.24 6.66
C PRO A 13 -6.76 17.05 6.77
N ALA A 14 -5.92 17.04 7.76
CA ALA A 14 -4.96 15.98 7.89
C ALA A 14 -5.64 14.67 8.24
N ALA A 15 -5.09 13.89 9.06
CA ALA A 15 -5.60 12.59 9.39
C ALA A 15 -7.01 12.65 9.95
N PRO A 16 -7.87 11.71 9.61
CA PRO A 16 -9.13 11.57 10.31
C PRO A 16 -8.86 11.31 11.78
N SER A 17 -9.71 11.87 12.64
CA SER A 17 -9.55 11.67 14.09
C SER A 17 -9.69 10.21 14.48
N SER A 18 -10.36 9.42 13.62
CA SER A 18 -10.59 8.02 13.87
C SER A 18 -9.55 7.11 13.23
N SER A 19 -8.47 7.67 12.71
CA SER A 19 -7.45 6.85 12.05
C SER A 19 -6.82 5.87 13.02
N PRO A 20 -6.67 4.59 12.62
CA PRO A 20 -6.01 3.60 13.47
C PRO A 20 -4.48 3.74 13.50
N LEU A 21 -3.92 4.62 12.67
CA LEU A 21 -2.48 4.78 12.56
C LEU A 21 -1.92 5.64 13.69
N PRO A 22 -0.63 5.50 14.02
CA PRO A 22 0.01 6.46 14.89
C PRO A 22 -0.20 7.88 14.37
N GLU A 23 -0.37 8.82 15.28
CA GLU A 23 -0.77 10.17 14.92
C GLU A 23 0.19 10.83 13.94
N GLU A 24 1.49 10.67 14.16
CA GLU A 24 2.50 11.27 13.28
C GLU A 24 2.43 10.70 11.87
N LEU A 25 2.23 9.40 11.77
CA LEU A 25 2.12 8.76 10.46
C LEU A 25 0.85 9.21 9.75
N ALA A 26 -0.27 9.20 10.46
CA ALA A 26 -1.54 9.61 9.89
C ALA A 26 -1.48 11.05 9.38
N ALA A 27 -0.79 11.92 10.10
CA ALA A 27 -0.66 13.33 9.70
C ALA A 27 0.27 13.51 8.51
N ALA A 28 1.24 12.61 8.32
CA ALA A 28 2.22 12.73 7.25
C ALA A 28 1.72 12.21 5.91
N LEU A 29 0.70 11.37 5.91
CA LEU A 29 0.20 10.77 4.67
C LEU A 29 -0.61 11.77 3.86
N LYS A 30 -0.32 11.81 2.56
CA LYS A 30 -1.10 12.60 1.60
C LYS A 30 -2.00 11.67 0.82
N ARG A 31 -3.24 11.60 1.24
CA ARG A 31 -4.24 10.72 0.63
C ARG A 31 -4.85 11.40 -0.58
N ASP A 32 -5.27 10.59 -1.55
CA ASP A 32 -6.02 11.13 -2.69
C ASP A 32 -7.46 11.44 -2.26
N ALA A 33 -8.29 11.84 -3.23
CA ALA A 33 -9.67 12.23 -2.95
C ALA A 33 -10.50 11.07 -2.38
N ALA A 34 -10.07 9.83 -2.61
CA ALA A 34 -10.76 8.65 -2.09
C ALA A 34 -10.19 8.20 -0.74
N GLY A 35 -9.21 8.93 -0.20
CA GLY A 35 -8.59 8.58 1.07
C GLY A 35 -7.49 7.53 0.94
N LEU A 36 -6.93 7.35 -0.24
CA LEU A 36 -6.00 6.27 -0.53
C LEU A 36 -4.61 6.78 -0.87
N VAL A 37 -3.61 5.94 -0.58
CA VAL A 37 -2.24 6.13 -1.04
C VAL A 37 -1.83 4.91 -1.85
N ALA A 38 -0.92 5.12 -2.81
CA ALA A 38 -0.38 4.02 -3.61
C ALA A 38 0.59 3.22 -2.76
N ALA A 39 0.58 1.90 -2.93
CA ALA A 39 1.51 1.01 -2.25
C ALA A 39 2.22 0.16 -3.29
N VAL A 40 3.51 0.39 -3.45
CA VAL A 40 4.37 -0.41 -4.32
C VAL A 40 4.87 -1.58 -3.50
N VAL A 41 4.68 -2.79 -4.01
CA VAL A 41 5.10 -4.01 -3.31
C VAL A 41 6.33 -4.57 -4.02
N GLN A 42 7.38 -4.82 -3.24
CA GLN A 42 8.69 -5.21 -3.75
C GLN A 42 9.19 -6.42 -2.98
N GLN A 43 9.77 -7.39 -3.69
CA GLN A 43 10.40 -8.53 -3.03
C GLN A 43 11.65 -8.06 -2.28
N TYR A 44 11.79 -8.49 -1.03
CA TYR A 44 12.79 -7.91 -0.13
C TYR A 44 14.22 -8.34 -0.49
N ASP A 45 14.42 -9.53 -1.05
CA ASP A 45 15.76 -10.07 -1.29
C ASP A 45 16.25 -9.91 -2.73
N THR A 46 15.35 -9.57 -3.66
CA THR A 46 15.72 -9.38 -5.07
C THR A 46 15.50 -7.96 -5.56
N ASN A 47 14.72 -7.17 -4.80
CA ASN A 47 14.25 -5.84 -5.19
C ASN A 47 13.30 -5.85 -6.38
N GLU A 48 12.80 -7.01 -6.74
CA GLU A 48 11.82 -7.14 -7.82
C GLU A 48 10.53 -6.44 -7.43
N VAL A 49 10.02 -5.57 -8.31
CA VAL A 49 8.73 -4.93 -8.09
C VAL A 49 7.63 -5.91 -8.47
N LEU A 50 6.74 -6.21 -7.55
CA LEU A 50 5.76 -7.28 -7.72
C LEU A 50 4.41 -6.76 -8.17
N MET A 51 3.94 -5.67 -7.59
CA MET A 51 2.63 -5.12 -7.91
C MET A 51 2.49 -3.73 -7.29
N LEU A 52 1.40 -3.07 -7.65
CA LEU A 52 0.97 -1.84 -6.99
C LEU A 52 -0.49 -2.02 -6.58
N GLY A 53 -0.81 -1.62 -5.36
CA GLY A 53 -2.18 -1.60 -4.88
C GLY A 53 -2.46 -0.32 -4.14
N TRP A 54 -3.62 -0.23 -3.51
CA TRP A 54 -4.06 0.98 -2.83
C TRP A 54 -4.40 0.66 -1.40
N MET A 55 -4.09 1.60 -0.50
CA MET A 55 -4.36 1.43 0.93
C MET A 55 -4.98 2.70 1.48
N ASP A 56 -6.05 2.54 2.27
CA ASP A 56 -6.48 3.60 3.15
C ASP A 56 -5.80 3.41 4.51
N ASP A 57 -6.15 4.21 5.49
CA ASP A 57 -5.52 4.14 6.81
C ASP A 57 -5.69 2.76 7.44
N GLU A 58 -6.86 2.17 7.30
CA GLU A 58 -7.13 0.86 7.91
C GLU A 58 -6.33 -0.25 7.22
N ALA A 59 -6.23 -0.21 5.89
CA ALA A 59 -5.46 -1.21 5.15
C ALA A 59 -3.98 -1.14 5.54
N LEU A 60 -3.45 0.06 5.66
CA LEU A 60 -2.06 0.25 6.10
C LEU A 60 -1.88 -0.25 7.53
N HIS A 61 -2.81 0.07 8.42
CA HIS A 61 -2.77 -0.39 9.79
C HIS A 61 -2.73 -1.92 9.85
N ARG A 62 -3.59 -2.59 9.10
CA ARG A 62 -3.62 -4.05 9.05
C ARG A 62 -2.32 -4.62 8.49
N THR A 63 -1.79 -3.99 7.44
CA THR A 63 -0.53 -4.42 6.85
C THR A 63 0.60 -4.36 7.88
N MET A 64 0.66 -3.27 8.65
CA MET A 64 1.73 -3.05 9.61
C MET A 64 1.59 -3.91 10.86
N THR A 65 0.37 -4.23 11.27
CA THR A 65 0.15 -4.91 12.55
C THR A 65 -0.02 -6.42 12.40
N THR A 66 -0.46 -6.90 11.24
CA THR A 66 -0.64 -8.34 11.03
C THR A 66 0.54 -8.99 10.31
N GLY A 67 1.39 -8.20 9.67
CA GLY A 67 2.48 -8.74 8.86
C GLY A 67 2.05 -9.29 7.51
N ARG A 68 0.79 -9.09 7.13
CA ARG A 68 0.23 -9.55 5.86
C ARG A 68 -0.27 -8.35 5.06
N VAL A 69 0.15 -8.25 3.79
CA VAL A 69 -0.24 -7.10 2.97
C VAL A 69 -1.75 -7.11 2.75
N THR A 70 -2.37 -6.00 3.07
CA THR A 70 -3.81 -5.79 2.94
C THR A 70 -4.04 -4.52 2.14
N PHE A 71 -4.92 -4.60 1.16
CA PHE A 71 -5.25 -3.49 0.27
C PHE A 71 -6.70 -3.09 0.43
N TYR A 72 -7.04 -1.93 -0.13
CA TYR A 72 -8.43 -1.50 -0.26
C TYR A 72 -8.79 -1.41 -1.74
N SER A 73 -9.88 -2.07 -2.12
CA SER A 73 -10.38 -2.04 -3.49
C SER A 73 -11.40 -0.92 -3.64
N ARG A 74 -11.08 0.08 -4.48
CA ARG A 74 -12.00 1.18 -4.72
C ARG A 74 -13.26 0.73 -5.44
N SER A 75 -13.09 -0.17 -6.41
CA SER A 75 -14.22 -0.61 -7.23
C SER A 75 -15.20 -1.45 -6.45
N ARG A 76 -14.73 -2.24 -5.50
CA ARG A 76 -15.59 -3.11 -4.70
C ARG A 76 -15.88 -2.54 -3.33
N GLN A 77 -15.17 -1.47 -2.96
CA GLN A 77 -15.30 -0.81 -1.65
C GLN A 77 -15.14 -1.81 -0.51
N GLU A 78 -14.09 -2.63 -0.61
CA GLU A 78 -13.81 -3.63 0.41
C GLU A 78 -12.31 -3.82 0.57
N TYR A 79 -11.92 -4.32 1.73
CA TYR A 79 -10.53 -4.71 2.00
C TYR A 79 -10.27 -6.09 1.45
N TRP A 80 -9.03 -6.32 0.98
CA TRP A 80 -8.62 -7.67 0.61
C TRP A 80 -7.19 -7.89 1.04
N ARG A 81 -6.97 -9.03 1.72
CA ARG A 81 -5.66 -9.42 2.18
C ARG A 81 -5.04 -10.33 1.14
N LYS A 82 -3.84 -9.96 0.69
CA LYS A 82 -3.17 -10.70 -0.36
C LYS A 82 -2.95 -12.14 0.07
N GLY A 83 -3.44 -13.06 -0.74
CA GLY A 83 -3.24 -14.49 -0.50
C GLY A 83 -4.36 -15.18 0.25
N ASP A 84 -5.41 -14.48 0.70
CA ASP A 84 -6.49 -15.12 1.45
C ASP A 84 -7.22 -16.18 0.65
N THR A 85 -7.39 -15.97 -0.65
CA THR A 85 -8.06 -16.94 -1.51
C THR A 85 -7.06 -17.84 -2.23
N SER A 86 -5.98 -17.23 -2.76
CA SER A 86 -5.03 -17.95 -3.62
C SER A 86 -3.94 -18.68 -2.85
N GLY A 87 -3.71 -18.32 -1.60
CA GLY A 87 -2.57 -18.81 -0.84
C GLY A 87 -1.27 -18.10 -1.16
N HIS A 88 -1.26 -17.16 -2.10
CA HIS A 88 -0.06 -16.44 -2.52
C HIS A 88 0.13 -15.22 -1.63
N VAL A 89 0.55 -15.47 -0.41
CA VAL A 89 0.68 -14.49 0.66
C VAL A 89 1.90 -13.61 0.43
N GLN A 90 1.83 -12.38 0.89
CA GLN A 90 2.98 -11.48 0.92
C GLN A 90 3.24 -11.12 2.39
N TRP A 91 4.35 -11.66 2.93
CA TRP A 91 4.74 -11.41 4.32
C TRP A 91 5.54 -10.12 4.40
N VAL A 92 5.09 -9.20 5.22
CA VAL A 92 5.71 -7.87 5.32
C VAL A 92 7.07 -7.97 6.00
N LYS A 93 8.08 -7.36 5.37
CA LYS A 93 9.42 -7.20 5.94
C LYS A 93 9.66 -5.77 6.39
N SER A 94 9.20 -4.79 5.62
CA SER A 94 9.33 -3.39 5.99
C SER A 94 8.33 -2.55 5.20
N VAL A 95 8.01 -1.39 5.74
CA VAL A 95 7.16 -0.40 5.08
C VAL A 95 7.84 0.95 5.21
N ALA A 96 7.96 1.67 4.11
CA ALA A 96 8.50 3.01 4.10
C ALA A 96 7.54 3.94 3.37
N MET A 97 7.52 5.19 3.81
CA MET A 97 6.74 6.23 3.17
C MET A 97 7.67 7.05 2.29
N ASP A 98 7.21 7.50 1.13
CA ASP A 98 8.06 8.30 0.28
C ASP A 98 8.20 9.73 0.84
N CYS A 99 8.99 10.56 0.16
CA CYS A 99 9.41 11.85 0.73
C CYS A 99 8.27 12.82 0.97
N ASP A 100 7.17 12.73 0.24
CA ASP A 100 6.03 13.62 0.41
C ASP A 100 4.77 12.90 0.89
N GLY A 101 4.88 11.62 1.24
CA GLY A 101 3.80 10.93 1.93
C GLY A 101 2.66 10.44 1.06
N ASP A 102 2.82 10.42 -0.27
CA ASP A 102 1.73 10.00 -1.16
C ASP A 102 1.89 8.58 -1.70
N ALA A 103 2.96 7.90 -1.33
CA ALA A 103 3.19 6.52 -1.75
C ALA A 103 3.92 5.76 -0.65
N LEU A 104 3.72 4.46 -0.65
CA LEU A 104 4.37 3.55 0.28
C LEU A 104 5.19 2.54 -0.48
N LEU A 105 6.31 2.13 0.11
CA LEU A 105 7.09 1.00 -0.38
C LEU A 105 6.96 -0.12 0.64
N VAL A 106 6.32 -1.21 0.25
CA VAL A 106 6.09 -2.36 1.12
C VAL A 106 7.00 -3.48 0.64
N ARG A 107 8.01 -3.80 1.43
CA ARG A 107 8.93 -4.88 1.08
C ARG A 107 8.45 -6.15 1.74
N VAL A 108 8.39 -7.22 0.95
CA VAL A 108 7.73 -8.45 1.36
C VAL A 108 8.54 -9.68 0.98
N ASP A 109 8.20 -10.79 1.62
CA ASP A 109 8.57 -12.11 1.14
C ASP A 109 7.33 -12.73 0.52
N GLN A 110 7.29 -12.82 -0.80
CA GLN A 110 6.11 -13.29 -1.52
C GLN A 110 6.14 -14.80 -1.70
N VAL A 111 5.02 -15.42 -1.39
CA VAL A 111 4.80 -16.83 -1.66
C VAL A 111 3.96 -16.92 -2.93
N GLY A 112 4.50 -17.58 -3.96
CA GLY A 112 3.77 -17.78 -5.21
C GLY A 112 3.75 -16.56 -6.10
N ALA A 113 2.62 -16.32 -6.76
CA ALA A 113 2.48 -15.28 -7.78
C ALA A 113 1.74 -14.07 -7.26
N ALA A 114 2.16 -12.88 -7.68
CA ALA A 114 1.46 -11.65 -7.34
C ALA A 114 0.23 -11.47 -8.22
N CYS A 115 0.33 -11.84 -9.49
CA CYS A 115 -0.71 -11.58 -10.46
C CYS A 115 -1.73 -12.71 -10.49
N HIS A 116 -3.01 -12.35 -10.66
CA HIS A 116 -4.08 -13.36 -10.76
C HIS A 116 -3.91 -14.25 -12.00
N THR A 117 -3.09 -13.83 -12.97
CA THR A 117 -2.78 -14.66 -14.15
C THR A 117 -1.70 -15.70 -13.87
N GLY A 118 -1.15 -15.72 -12.67
CA GLY A 118 -0.17 -16.73 -12.26
C GLY A 118 1.28 -16.31 -12.40
N THR A 119 1.56 -15.11 -12.89
CA THR A 119 2.95 -14.65 -12.99
C THR A 119 3.43 -14.10 -11.65
N ARG A 120 4.73 -14.24 -11.40
CA ARG A 120 5.33 -13.82 -10.12
C ARG A 120 5.13 -12.33 -9.88
N THR A 121 5.22 -11.51 -10.91
CA THR A 121 4.99 -10.08 -10.82
C THR A 121 3.87 -9.69 -11.77
N CYS A 122 3.13 -8.65 -11.42
CA CYS A 122 2.07 -8.14 -12.28
C CYS A 122 2.62 -7.47 -13.54
N PHE A 123 3.90 -7.19 -13.59
CA PHE A 123 4.53 -6.52 -14.73
C PHE A 123 5.18 -7.47 -15.73
N ASP A 124 5.07 -8.76 -15.50
CA ASP A 124 5.72 -9.76 -16.34
C ASP A 124 4.99 -9.90 -17.67
N GLY A 125 5.75 -9.81 -18.76
CA GLY A 125 5.21 -10.08 -20.11
C GLY A 125 4.33 -8.98 -20.69
N ARG A 126 4.35 -7.79 -20.10
CA ARG A 126 3.49 -6.69 -20.53
C ARG A 126 4.28 -5.44 -20.86
N ASP A 127 5.46 -5.64 -21.44
CA ASP A 127 6.36 -4.53 -21.78
C ASP A 127 5.75 -3.67 -22.88
N LEU A 128 6.00 -2.39 -22.80
CA LEU A 128 5.57 -1.43 -23.80
C LEU A 128 6.77 -1.06 -24.66
N ASP A 129 6.51 -0.76 -25.93
CA ASP A 129 7.57 -0.34 -26.85
C ASP A 129 8.07 1.04 -26.49
N VAL A 130 9.36 1.16 -26.25
CA VAL A 130 9.98 2.44 -25.95
C VAL A 130 11.30 2.54 -26.67
N VAL A 131 11.72 3.77 -26.96
CA VAL A 131 13.08 4.04 -27.41
C VAL A 131 13.96 4.11 -26.15
N ALA A 132 15.00 3.31 -26.10
CA ALA A 132 15.91 3.35 -24.95
C ALA A 132 16.56 4.72 -24.88
N GLY A 133 16.43 5.37 -23.73
CA GLY A 133 16.77 6.77 -23.59
C GLY A 133 18.23 7.08 -23.57
N HIS A 134 19.10 6.10 -23.32
CA HIS A 134 20.53 6.31 -23.19
C HIS A 134 21.27 5.17 -23.85
N ALA A 135 22.13 5.52 -24.80
CA ALA A 135 22.81 4.52 -25.60
C ALA A 135 24.04 3.93 -24.93
N GLY A 136 24.54 4.55 -23.89
CA GLY A 136 25.79 4.11 -23.28
C GLY A 136 25.71 3.08 -22.20
#